data_a50ee385ff240c0affcdfb32baef9ebe
#
_entry.id   a50ee385ff240c0affcdfb32baef9ebe
#
_cell.length_a   1.000
_cell.length_b   1.000
_cell.length_c   1.000
_cell.angle_alpha   90.00
_cell.angle_beta   90.00
_cell.angle_gamma   90.00
#
_symmetry.space_group_name_H-M   'P 1'
#
loop_
_entity.id
_entity.type
_entity.pdbx_description
1 polymer ?
#
loop_
_entity_poly.entity_id
_entity_poly.type
_entity_poly.pdbx_seq_one_letter_code
_entity_poly.pdbx_strand_id
1 'polypeptide(L)'
;PFLIVFKISLAEMARAIPPYTDLWEWADGQLTLTLNLGNFLQLTDDPLYFEAYLQSLQVAAISTICCLLMGYPLAWAVAHSKPSTRNILLLLVILPSWTSFLIRVYAWMGILKNNGILNNFLLWLGVIDQPLTILHTNLAVYIGIVYAYLPFMVLPIYTALTRIDYSLVEASLDLGARPLKTFFSVIVPLTKGGIIAGSMLVFIPAVGEFVIPELLGGPDSIMIGRVLWQEFFNNRDWPVASAVAIVMLLLLIVPIMWFHKHQQKQMGDHG
;
A
#
# COMPACT_ATOMS: atom_id res chain seq x y z
N PRO A 1 -20.30 -8.09 -1.92
CA PRO A 1 -19.77 -7.07 -2.86
C PRO A 1 -19.01 -7.70 -4.02
N PHE A 2 -18.06 -8.65 -3.75
CA PHE A 2 -17.21 -9.25 -4.78
C PHE A 2 -17.98 -9.96 -5.89
N LEU A 3 -19.08 -10.67 -5.57
CA LEU A 3 -19.94 -11.32 -6.56
C LEU A 3 -20.59 -10.32 -7.51
N ILE A 4 -20.90 -9.11 -7.03
CA ILE A 4 -21.47 -8.05 -7.87
C ILE A 4 -20.42 -7.55 -8.86
N VAL A 5 -19.19 -7.28 -8.39
CA VAL A 5 -18.09 -6.86 -9.25
C VAL A 5 -17.75 -7.94 -10.26
N PHE A 6 -17.72 -9.22 -9.84
CA PHE A 6 -17.53 -10.35 -10.75
C PHE A 6 -18.66 -10.46 -11.79
N LYS A 7 -19.94 -10.25 -11.38
CA LYS A 7 -21.07 -10.18 -12.32
C LYS A 7 -20.83 -9.08 -13.37
N ILE A 8 -20.48 -7.87 -12.93
CA ILE A 8 -20.28 -6.73 -13.83
C ILE A 8 -19.07 -6.94 -14.76
N SER A 9 -18.00 -7.60 -14.31
CA SER A 9 -16.82 -7.87 -15.15
C SER A 9 -17.11 -8.78 -16.36
N LEU A 10 -18.21 -9.53 -16.33
CA LEU A 10 -18.68 -10.41 -17.41
C LEU A 10 -19.80 -9.77 -18.26
N ALA A 11 -20.21 -8.55 -17.96
CA ALA A 11 -21.23 -7.81 -18.71
C ALA A 11 -20.60 -7.04 -19.88
N GLU A 12 -21.43 -6.51 -20.76
CA GLU A 12 -21.03 -5.59 -21.82
C GLU A 12 -21.29 -4.14 -21.40
N MET A 13 -20.43 -3.22 -21.90
CA MET A 13 -20.64 -1.79 -21.69
C MET A 13 -21.94 -1.35 -22.40
N ALA A 14 -22.81 -0.64 -21.69
CA ALA A 14 -24.04 -0.09 -22.23
C ALA A 14 -24.14 1.42 -22.01
N ARG A 15 -24.75 2.14 -22.98
CA ARG A 15 -25.07 3.56 -22.83
C ARG A 15 -26.36 3.75 -22.02
N ALA A 16 -26.40 3.19 -20.81
CA ALA A 16 -27.52 3.18 -19.90
C ALA A 16 -27.10 3.59 -18.48
N ILE A 17 -28.03 3.60 -17.54
CA ILE A 17 -27.78 3.79 -16.11
C ILE A 17 -28.42 2.59 -15.39
N PRO A 18 -27.62 1.66 -14.86
CA PRO A 18 -26.13 1.57 -14.82
C PRO A 18 -25.53 1.27 -16.21
N PRO A 19 -24.24 1.60 -16.47
CA PRO A 19 -23.63 1.50 -17.81
C PRO A 19 -23.10 0.09 -18.13
N TYR A 20 -23.92 -0.92 -17.91
CA TYR A 20 -23.63 -2.32 -18.26
C TYR A 20 -24.92 -3.08 -18.56
N THR A 21 -24.81 -4.14 -19.36
CA THR A 21 -25.93 -5.01 -19.72
C THR A 21 -26.21 -6.02 -18.61
N ASP A 22 -27.47 -6.49 -18.51
CA ASP A 22 -27.75 -7.65 -17.68
C ASP A 22 -27.17 -8.93 -18.29
N LEU A 23 -26.69 -9.83 -17.43
CA LEU A 23 -26.12 -11.12 -17.88
C LEU A 23 -27.19 -12.10 -18.36
N TRP A 24 -28.44 -11.91 -17.96
CA TRP A 24 -29.56 -12.77 -18.34
C TRP A 24 -30.73 -11.91 -18.79
N GLU A 25 -31.25 -12.24 -19.94
CA GLU A 25 -32.50 -11.70 -20.46
C GLU A 25 -33.50 -12.82 -20.60
N TRP A 26 -34.74 -12.55 -20.19
CA TRP A 26 -35.86 -13.45 -20.38
C TRP A 26 -36.69 -12.92 -21.55
N ALA A 27 -36.47 -13.47 -22.76
CA ALA A 27 -37.20 -13.09 -23.96
C ALA A 27 -37.81 -14.36 -24.60
N ASP A 28 -39.05 -14.28 -25.05
CA ASP A 28 -39.80 -15.35 -25.75
C ASP A 28 -39.80 -16.71 -25.03
N GLY A 29 -39.86 -16.72 -23.70
CA GLY A 29 -39.84 -17.95 -22.89
C GLY A 29 -38.51 -18.68 -22.82
N GLN A 30 -37.44 -18.05 -23.31
CA GLN A 30 -36.07 -18.56 -23.22
C GLN A 30 -35.21 -17.65 -22.35
N LEU A 31 -34.37 -18.25 -21.49
CA LEU A 31 -33.36 -17.55 -20.73
C LEU A 31 -32.07 -17.50 -21.56
N THR A 32 -31.72 -16.30 -22.01
CA THR A 32 -30.46 -16.07 -22.72
C THR A 32 -29.44 -15.58 -21.71
N LEU A 33 -28.30 -16.27 -21.59
CA LEU A 33 -27.16 -15.88 -20.77
C LEU A 33 -26.05 -15.34 -21.67
N THR A 34 -25.73 -14.04 -21.53
CA THR A 34 -24.67 -13.38 -22.30
C THR A 34 -23.47 -13.13 -21.38
N LEU A 35 -22.36 -13.82 -21.64
CA LEU A 35 -21.13 -13.64 -20.88
C LEU A 35 -20.06 -13.03 -21.79
N ASN A 36 -19.55 -11.87 -21.44
CA ASN A 36 -18.48 -11.20 -22.16
C ASN A 36 -17.13 -11.40 -21.45
N LEU A 37 -16.26 -12.25 -22.01
CA LEU A 37 -14.88 -12.42 -21.58
C LEU A 37 -13.94 -11.41 -22.26
N GLY A 38 -14.42 -10.62 -23.21
CA GLY A 38 -13.66 -9.60 -23.93
C GLY A 38 -13.02 -8.58 -23.00
N ASN A 39 -13.66 -8.24 -21.88
CA ASN A 39 -13.13 -7.33 -20.87
C ASN A 39 -11.79 -7.83 -20.29
N PHE A 40 -11.66 -9.14 -20.07
CA PHE A 40 -10.41 -9.74 -19.59
C PHE A 40 -9.37 -9.87 -20.70
N LEU A 41 -9.79 -10.14 -21.95
CA LEU A 41 -8.89 -10.16 -23.11
C LEU A 41 -8.30 -8.77 -23.37
N GLN A 42 -9.08 -7.71 -23.24
CA GLN A 42 -8.62 -6.33 -23.36
C GLN A 42 -7.48 -6.02 -22.36
N LEU A 43 -7.53 -6.56 -21.15
CA LEU A 43 -6.44 -6.38 -20.16
C LEU A 43 -5.14 -7.05 -20.59
N THR A 44 -5.19 -8.07 -21.44
CA THR A 44 -4.00 -8.77 -21.97
C THR A 44 -3.50 -8.18 -23.28
N ASP A 45 -4.39 -7.61 -24.08
CA ASP A 45 -4.07 -7.06 -25.41
C ASP A 45 -3.49 -5.64 -25.31
N ASP A 46 -3.92 -4.84 -24.30
CA ASP A 46 -3.40 -3.50 -24.08
C ASP A 46 -2.25 -3.52 -23.05
N PRO A 47 -1.01 -3.19 -23.46
CA PRO A 47 0.15 -3.17 -22.58
C PRO A 47 0.00 -2.20 -21.40
N LEU A 48 -0.87 -1.19 -21.51
CA LEU A 48 -1.14 -0.22 -20.44
C LEU A 48 -1.50 -0.91 -19.11
N TYR A 49 -2.39 -1.90 -19.14
CA TYR A 49 -2.83 -2.59 -17.93
C TYR A 49 -1.70 -3.39 -17.30
N PHE A 50 -0.93 -4.12 -18.11
CA PHE A 50 0.20 -4.88 -17.62
C PHE A 50 1.27 -3.99 -16.99
N GLU A 51 1.63 -2.89 -17.66
CA GLU A 51 2.58 -1.91 -17.13
C GLU A 51 2.08 -1.27 -15.84
N ALA A 52 0.79 -0.89 -15.78
CA ALA A 52 0.18 -0.33 -14.59
C ALA A 52 0.17 -1.30 -13.39
N TYR A 53 -0.09 -2.60 -13.62
CA TYR A 53 0.01 -3.62 -12.57
C TYR A 53 1.44 -3.77 -12.08
N LEU A 54 2.40 -3.88 -13.00
CA LEU A 54 3.82 -4.03 -12.65
C LEU A 54 4.32 -2.83 -11.86
N GLN A 55 3.98 -1.63 -12.31
CA GLN A 55 4.35 -0.40 -11.63
C GLN A 55 3.71 -0.29 -10.25
N SER A 56 2.42 -0.66 -10.10
CA SER A 56 1.77 -0.69 -8.79
C SER A 56 2.46 -1.64 -7.82
N LEU A 57 2.82 -2.84 -8.27
CA LEU A 57 3.56 -3.80 -7.46
C LEU A 57 4.95 -3.28 -7.07
N GLN A 58 5.65 -2.67 -8.02
CA GLN A 58 6.97 -2.07 -7.77
C GLN A 58 6.89 -0.92 -6.77
N VAL A 59 5.95 0.02 -6.95
CA VAL A 59 5.75 1.16 -6.05
C VAL A 59 5.36 0.67 -4.66
N ALA A 60 4.44 -0.29 -4.56
CA ALA A 60 4.03 -0.86 -3.29
C ALA A 60 5.18 -1.57 -2.56
N ALA A 61 6.00 -2.37 -3.29
CA ALA A 61 7.14 -3.07 -2.73
C ALA A 61 8.21 -2.09 -2.21
N ILE A 62 8.61 -1.11 -3.02
CA ILE A 62 9.61 -0.11 -2.63
C ILE A 62 9.11 0.72 -1.44
N SER A 63 7.85 1.19 -1.49
CA SER A 63 7.26 1.95 -0.38
C SER A 63 7.18 1.13 0.90
N THR A 64 6.86 -0.17 0.80
CA THR A 64 6.85 -1.08 1.96
C THR A 64 8.23 -1.24 2.57
N ILE A 65 9.28 -1.39 1.75
CA ILE A 65 10.67 -1.46 2.20
C ILE A 65 11.07 -0.13 2.87
N CYS A 66 10.75 1.00 2.27
CA CYS A 66 11.01 2.32 2.87
C CYS A 66 10.28 2.48 4.21
N CYS A 67 9.00 2.10 4.28
CA CYS A 67 8.23 2.09 5.53
C CYS A 67 8.86 1.19 6.58
N LEU A 68 9.39 0.01 6.20
CA LEU A 68 10.07 -0.89 7.13
C LEU A 68 11.37 -0.29 7.66
N LEU A 69 12.20 0.26 6.77
CA LEU A 69 13.48 0.88 7.14
C LEU A 69 13.29 2.09 8.07
N MET A 70 12.24 2.87 7.90
CA MET A 70 11.92 4.00 8.76
C MET A 70 11.08 3.58 9.99
N GLY A 71 10.12 2.69 9.79
CA GLY A 71 9.17 2.27 10.81
C GLY A 71 9.79 1.39 11.89
N TYR A 72 10.76 0.53 11.53
CA TYR A 72 11.41 -0.33 12.53
C TYR A 72 12.21 0.46 13.57
N PRO A 73 13.11 1.42 13.20
CA PRO A 73 13.78 2.28 14.16
C PRO A 73 12.80 3.12 15.01
N LEU A 74 11.73 3.62 14.40
CA LEU A 74 10.69 4.36 15.13
C LEU A 74 9.98 3.47 16.15
N ALA A 75 9.55 2.28 15.75
CA ALA A 75 8.92 1.30 16.64
C ALA A 75 9.86 0.89 17.78
N TRP A 76 11.15 0.71 17.46
CA TRP A 76 12.19 0.43 18.45
C TRP A 76 12.34 1.56 19.47
N ALA A 77 12.45 2.80 19.02
CA ALA A 77 12.55 3.96 19.91
C ALA A 77 11.32 4.10 20.81
N VAL A 78 10.13 3.85 20.27
CA VAL A 78 8.88 3.86 21.05
C VAL A 78 8.86 2.75 22.09
N ALA A 79 9.23 1.51 21.70
CA ALA A 79 9.22 0.36 22.61
C ALA A 79 10.16 0.52 23.81
N HIS A 80 11.33 1.15 23.60
CA HIS A 80 12.35 1.38 24.63
C HIS A 80 12.19 2.69 25.42
N SER A 81 11.17 3.49 25.08
CA SER A 81 10.89 4.74 25.79
C SER A 81 10.19 4.49 27.14
N LYS A 82 10.36 5.45 28.08
CA LYS A 82 9.65 5.43 29.36
C LYS A 82 8.11 5.44 29.12
N PRO A 83 7.31 4.84 30.01
CA PRO A 83 5.86 4.72 29.78
C PRO A 83 5.14 6.02 29.44
N SER A 84 5.49 7.12 30.10
CA SER A 84 4.91 8.44 29.82
C SER A 84 5.26 8.95 28.42
N THR A 85 6.53 8.85 28.03
CA THR A 85 7.02 9.25 26.69
C THR A 85 6.49 8.34 25.60
N ARG A 86 6.40 7.04 25.87
CA ARG A 86 5.87 6.02 24.95
C ARG A 86 4.45 6.37 24.47
N ASN A 87 3.57 6.72 25.38
CA ASN A 87 2.19 7.09 25.03
C ASN A 87 2.13 8.32 24.14
N ILE A 88 2.99 9.32 24.41
CA ILE A 88 3.09 10.51 23.57
C ILE A 88 3.63 10.18 22.18
N LEU A 89 4.67 9.35 22.09
CA LEU A 89 5.23 8.93 20.80
C LEU A 89 4.24 8.13 19.97
N LEU A 90 3.48 7.21 20.58
CA LEU A 90 2.41 6.47 19.90
C LEU A 90 1.33 7.43 19.39
N LEU A 91 0.93 8.39 20.20
CA LEU A 91 -0.03 9.41 19.79
C LEU A 91 0.50 10.21 18.59
N LEU A 92 1.77 10.65 18.62
CA LEU A 92 2.39 11.40 17.53
C LEU A 92 2.48 10.59 16.23
N VAL A 93 2.70 9.27 16.30
CA VAL A 93 2.70 8.37 15.13
C VAL A 93 1.30 8.31 14.51
N ILE A 94 0.24 8.26 15.33
CA ILE A 94 -1.14 8.10 14.84
C ILE A 94 -1.78 9.46 14.50
N LEU A 95 -1.37 10.53 15.15
CA LEU A 95 -1.97 11.87 15.03
C LEU A 95 -2.20 12.34 13.56
N PRO A 96 -1.24 12.14 12.64
CA PRO A 96 -1.45 12.52 11.24
C PRO A 96 -2.64 11.82 10.59
N SER A 97 -2.98 10.60 11.05
CA SER A 97 -4.10 9.82 10.50
C SER A 97 -5.47 10.37 10.88
N TRP A 98 -5.56 11.25 11.87
CA TRP A 98 -6.82 11.87 12.30
C TRP A 98 -7.27 13.01 11.39
N THR A 99 -6.36 13.53 10.56
CA THR A 99 -6.72 14.51 9.54
C THR A 99 -7.19 13.82 8.25
N SER A 100 -7.99 14.54 7.45
CA SER A 100 -8.44 14.03 6.15
C SER A 100 -7.26 13.61 5.27
N PHE A 101 -7.39 12.44 4.65
CA PHE A 101 -6.38 11.90 3.73
C PHE A 101 -6.07 12.87 2.59
N LEU A 102 -7.12 13.41 1.95
CA LEU A 102 -6.96 14.37 0.85
C LEU A 102 -6.22 15.64 1.29
N ILE A 103 -6.56 16.19 2.45
CA ILE A 103 -5.87 17.40 2.96
C ILE A 103 -4.38 17.13 3.14
N ARG A 104 -4.00 15.96 3.62
CA ARG A 104 -2.60 15.57 3.76
C ARG A 104 -1.87 15.48 2.42
N VAL A 105 -2.52 14.90 1.40
CA VAL A 105 -1.95 14.81 0.05
C VAL A 105 -1.80 16.20 -0.58
N TYR A 106 -2.79 17.09 -0.44
CA TYR A 106 -2.68 18.48 -0.87
C TYR A 106 -1.58 19.26 -0.14
N ALA A 107 -1.38 19.00 1.16
CA ALA A 107 -0.27 19.60 1.89
C ALA A 107 1.08 19.17 1.30
N TRP A 108 1.23 17.88 0.93
CA TRP A 108 2.42 17.39 0.24
C TRP A 108 2.62 18.04 -1.13
N MET A 109 1.56 18.27 -1.91
CA MET A 109 1.68 19.07 -3.16
C MET A 109 2.27 20.45 -2.87
N GLY A 110 1.78 21.12 -1.82
CA GLY A 110 2.31 22.44 -1.41
C GLY A 110 3.78 22.39 -0.97
N ILE A 111 4.21 21.31 -0.32
CA ILE A 111 5.57 21.14 0.17
C ILE A 111 6.54 20.81 -0.97
N LEU A 112 6.13 19.94 -1.90
CA LEU A 112 7.01 19.35 -2.92
C LEU A 112 7.08 20.14 -4.23
N LYS A 113 6.24 21.14 -4.45
CA LYS A 113 6.30 21.97 -5.67
C LYS A 113 7.59 22.80 -5.72
N ASN A 114 7.98 23.25 -6.94
CA ASN A 114 9.23 23.96 -7.15
C ASN A 114 9.41 25.18 -6.24
N ASN A 115 8.34 25.94 -5.99
CA ASN A 115 8.32 27.06 -5.05
C ASN A 115 7.80 26.63 -3.67
N GLY A 116 7.89 25.35 -3.33
CA GLY A 116 7.39 24.78 -2.09
C GLY A 116 8.32 24.97 -0.90
N ILE A 117 7.80 24.63 0.28
CA ILE A 117 8.53 24.78 1.55
C ILE A 117 9.86 24.01 1.52
N LEU A 118 9.88 22.79 0.95
CA LEU A 118 11.07 21.96 0.90
C LEU A 118 12.18 22.61 0.07
N ASN A 119 11.88 23.03 -1.15
CA ASN A 119 12.86 23.66 -2.03
C ASN A 119 13.37 24.99 -1.45
N ASN A 120 12.48 25.83 -0.92
CA ASN A 120 12.87 27.09 -0.31
C ASN A 120 13.79 26.86 0.90
N PHE A 121 13.52 25.84 1.72
CA PHE A 121 14.36 25.48 2.85
C PHE A 121 15.75 24.97 2.41
N LEU A 122 15.82 24.11 1.39
CA LEU A 122 17.08 23.58 0.86
C LEU A 122 17.94 24.67 0.19
N LEU A 123 17.32 25.60 -0.54
CA LEU A 123 17.98 26.78 -1.10
C LEU A 123 18.51 27.71 0.00
N TRP A 124 17.73 27.94 1.06
CA TRP A 124 18.16 28.76 2.20
C TRP A 124 19.35 28.15 2.94
N LEU A 125 19.39 26.80 3.05
CA LEU A 125 20.54 26.08 3.63
C LEU A 125 21.77 26.05 2.71
N GLY A 126 21.66 26.46 1.45
CA GLY A 126 22.74 26.36 0.45
C GLY A 126 23.08 24.93 0.05
N VAL A 127 22.17 23.97 0.25
CA VAL A 127 22.35 22.56 -0.13
C VAL A 127 22.11 22.36 -1.63
N ILE A 128 21.25 23.18 -2.22
CA ILE A 128 20.93 23.17 -3.66
C ILE A 128 21.02 24.61 -4.20
N ASP A 129 21.43 24.72 -5.48
CA ASP A 129 21.50 26.00 -6.18
C ASP A 129 20.24 26.31 -7.02
N GLN A 130 19.46 25.29 -7.33
CA GLN A 130 18.23 25.40 -8.11
C GLN A 130 17.13 24.51 -7.51
N PRO A 131 15.85 24.89 -7.65
CA PRO A 131 14.74 24.06 -7.15
C PRO A 131 14.72 22.68 -7.76
N LEU A 132 14.55 21.65 -6.94
CA LEU A 132 14.40 20.26 -7.38
C LEU A 132 12.97 20.06 -7.90
N THR A 133 12.83 19.44 -9.07
CA THR A 133 11.53 18.99 -9.58
C THR A 133 11.17 17.67 -8.94
N ILE A 134 10.44 17.74 -7.81
CA ILE A 134 10.01 16.56 -7.05
C ILE A 134 8.54 16.24 -7.35
N LEU A 135 7.68 17.26 -7.32
CA LEU A 135 6.27 17.10 -7.64
C LEU A 135 6.09 16.59 -9.08
N HIS A 136 5.10 15.75 -9.29
CA HIS A 136 4.82 15.06 -10.56
C HIS A 136 5.94 14.10 -10.99
N THR A 137 6.57 13.43 -10.01
CA THR A 137 7.53 12.35 -10.24
C THR A 137 7.19 11.13 -9.38
N ASN A 138 7.77 9.97 -9.72
CA ASN A 138 7.65 8.76 -8.90
C ASN A 138 8.19 8.96 -7.48
N LEU A 139 9.18 9.85 -7.29
CA LEU A 139 9.71 10.17 -5.96
C LEU A 139 8.63 10.80 -5.06
N ALA A 140 7.82 11.72 -5.60
CA ALA A 140 6.73 12.31 -4.85
C ALA A 140 5.67 11.26 -4.45
N VAL A 141 5.40 10.30 -5.33
CA VAL A 141 4.49 9.18 -5.04
C VAL A 141 5.05 8.33 -3.89
N TYR A 142 6.35 7.96 -3.92
CA TYR A 142 6.97 7.23 -2.81
C TYR A 142 6.89 7.99 -1.49
N ILE A 143 7.21 9.28 -1.47
CA ILE A 143 7.12 10.13 -0.28
C ILE A 143 5.69 10.14 0.27
N GLY A 144 4.70 10.33 -0.61
CA GLY A 144 3.29 10.36 -0.24
C GLY A 144 2.80 9.04 0.37
N ILE A 145 3.13 7.91 -0.28
CA ILE A 145 2.74 6.57 0.18
C ILE A 145 3.44 6.24 1.52
N VAL A 146 4.75 6.45 1.61
CA VAL A 146 5.50 6.18 2.85
C VAL A 146 4.93 6.99 4.01
N TYR A 147 4.70 8.29 3.82
CA TYR A 147 4.09 9.13 4.84
C TYR A 147 2.71 8.65 5.27
N ALA A 148 1.86 8.30 4.30
CA ALA A 148 0.48 7.90 4.56
C ALA A 148 0.38 6.58 5.33
N TYR A 149 1.26 5.62 5.00
CA TYR A 149 1.18 4.25 5.50
C TYR A 149 2.19 3.91 6.60
N LEU A 150 3.13 4.81 6.95
CA LEU A 150 4.13 4.61 8.00
C LEU A 150 3.52 4.16 9.36
N PRO A 151 2.40 4.73 9.86
CA PRO A 151 1.78 4.28 11.10
C PRO A 151 1.39 2.79 11.08
N PHE A 152 0.93 2.29 9.94
CA PHE A 152 0.53 0.89 9.78
C PHE A 152 1.71 -0.08 9.80
N MET A 153 2.93 0.41 9.53
CA MET A 153 4.16 -0.36 9.72
C MET A 153 4.63 -0.32 11.17
N VAL A 154 4.60 0.87 11.80
CA VAL A 154 5.14 1.08 13.15
C VAL A 154 4.37 0.30 14.21
N LEU A 155 3.04 0.30 14.17
CA LEU A 155 2.21 -0.28 15.24
C LEU A 155 2.36 -1.79 15.39
N PRO A 156 2.30 -2.63 14.35
CA PRO A 156 2.51 -4.07 14.48
C PRO A 156 3.93 -4.42 14.94
N ILE A 157 4.95 -3.70 14.45
CA ILE A 157 6.35 -3.91 14.87
C ILE A 157 6.51 -3.53 16.35
N TYR A 158 5.97 -2.39 16.77
CA TYR A 158 5.96 -1.97 18.17
C TYR A 158 5.30 -3.04 19.07
N THR A 159 4.14 -3.56 18.65
CA THR A 159 3.43 -4.60 19.41
C THR A 159 4.26 -5.89 19.52
N ALA A 160 4.98 -6.26 18.46
CA ALA A 160 5.87 -7.41 18.49
C ALA A 160 7.07 -7.19 19.41
N LEU A 161 7.69 -5.99 19.34
CA LEU A 161 8.82 -5.62 20.19
C LEU A 161 8.48 -5.63 21.69
N THR A 162 7.29 -5.17 22.06
CA THR A 162 6.86 -5.15 23.48
C THR A 162 6.56 -6.53 24.06
N ARG A 163 6.47 -7.57 23.23
CA ARG A 163 6.25 -8.96 23.66
C ARG A 163 7.53 -9.77 23.78
N ILE A 164 8.68 -9.20 23.43
CA ILE A 164 9.98 -9.90 23.54
C ILE A 164 10.32 -10.12 25.02
N ASP A 165 10.67 -11.35 25.36
CA ASP A 165 11.34 -11.63 26.63
C ASP A 165 12.83 -11.17 26.51
N TYR A 166 13.16 -10.08 27.20
CA TYR A 166 14.48 -9.50 27.16
C TYR A 166 15.57 -10.38 27.76
N SER A 167 15.23 -11.42 28.55
CA SER A 167 16.18 -12.42 29.03
C SER A 167 16.91 -13.13 27.88
N LEU A 168 16.24 -13.33 26.73
CA LEU A 168 16.84 -13.89 25.52
C LEU A 168 17.90 -12.97 24.90
N VAL A 169 17.68 -11.66 24.97
CA VAL A 169 18.62 -10.65 24.49
C VAL A 169 19.84 -10.61 25.40
N GLU A 170 19.64 -10.61 26.73
CA GLU A 170 20.71 -10.63 27.72
C GLU A 170 21.55 -11.91 27.59
N ALA A 171 20.92 -13.09 27.50
CA ALA A 171 21.60 -14.36 27.30
C ALA A 171 22.47 -14.36 26.01
N SER A 172 22.00 -13.75 24.92
CA SER A 172 22.79 -13.60 23.69
C SER A 172 24.01 -12.74 23.88
N LEU A 173 23.90 -11.66 24.65
CA LEU A 173 25.03 -10.75 24.97
C LEU A 173 26.03 -11.44 25.90
N ASP A 174 25.57 -12.19 26.91
CA ASP A 174 26.41 -12.95 27.84
C ASP A 174 27.23 -14.05 27.15
N LEU A 175 26.66 -14.62 26.05
CA LEU A 175 27.37 -15.55 25.17
C LEU A 175 28.39 -14.83 24.23
N GLY A 176 28.63 -13.54 24.42
CA GLY A 176 29.60 -12.75 23.67
C GLY A 176 29.15 -12.26 22.29
N ALA A 177 27.87 -12.32 22.00
CA ALA A 177 27.35 -11.77 20.74
C ALA A 177 27.45 -10.23 20.76
N ARG A 178 27.90 -9.64 19.65
CA ARG A 178 27.87 -8.17 19.48
C ARG A 178 26.41 -7.67 19.34
N PRO A 179 26.08 -6.43 19.77
CA PRO A 179 24.71 -5.90 19.71
C PRO A 179 24.04 -6.01 18.35
N LEU A 180 24.76 -5.72 17.25
CA LEU A 180 24.25 -5.90 15.88
C LEU A 180 23.93 -7.37 15.56
N LYS A 181 24.75 -8.32 16.03
CA LYS A 181 24.51 -9.75 15.84
C LYS A 181 23.28 -10.18 16.63
N THR A 182 23.14 -9.75 17.87
CA THR A 182 21.95 -9.99 18.70
C THR A 182 20.69 -9.40 18.04
N PHE A 183 20.77 -8.21 17.49
CA PHE A 183 19.67 -7.60 16.78
C PHE A 183 19.17 -8.48 15.61
N PHE A 184 20.04 -8.89 14.70
CA PHE A 184 19.63 -9.68 13.54
C PHE A 184 19.37 -11.15 13.86
N SER A 185 20.02 -11.75 14.88
CA SER A 185 19.88 -13.18 15.20
C SER A 185 18.80 -13.48 16.21
N VAL A 186 18.41 -12.51 17.07
CA VAL A 186 17.44 -12.70 18.13
C VAL A 186 16.22 -11.79 17.93
N ILE A 187 16.43 -10.47 17.89
CA ILE A 187 15.32 -9.50 17.93
C ILE A 187 14.51 -9.51 16.64
N VAL A 188 15.15 -9.42 15.46
CA VAL A 188 14.46 -9.44 14.16
C VAL A 188 13.66 -10.73 13.95
N PRO A 189 14.20 -11.95 14.21
CA PRO A 189 13.43 -13.17 14.13
C PRO A 189 12.22 -13.22 15.09
N LEU A 190 12.38 -12.76 16.32
CA LEU A 190 11.28 -12.70 17.31
C LEU A 190 10.18 -11.69 16.92
N THR A 191 10.54 -10.63 16.20
CA THR A 191 9.59 -9.62 15.70
C THR A 191 9.06 -9.89 14.29
N LYS A 192 9.44 -11.01 13.67
CA LYS A 192 9.05 -11.36 12.30
C LYS A 192 7.54 -11.27 12.04
N GLY A 193 6.72 -11.71 13.00
CA GLY A 193 5.27 -11.60 12.90
C GLY A 193 4.78 -10.16 12.76
N GLY A 194 5.36 -9.23 13.53
CA GLY A 194 5.07 -7.79 13.43
C GLY A 194 5.56 -7.17 12.13
N ILE A 195 6.76 -7.55 11.66
CA ILE A 195 7.32 -7.08 10.39
C ILE A 195 6.42 -7.51 9.22
N ILE A 196 6.01 -8.78 9.18
CA ILE A 196 5.16 -9.30 8.10
C ILE A 196 3.78 -8.64 8.15
N ALA A 197 3.17 -8.52 9.35
CA ALA A 197 1.88 -7.87 9.50
C ALA A 197 1.91 -6.39 9.05
N GLY A 198 2.91 -5.63 9.49
CA GLY A 198 3.10 -4.25 9.07
C GLY A 198 3.34 -4.13 7.57
N SER A 199 4.17 -5.01 7.00
CA SER A 199 4.42 -5.03 5.55
C SER A 199 3.15 -5.28 4.74
N MET A 200 2.27 -6.19 5.17
CA MET A 200 0.99 -6.44 4.51
C MET A 200 0.02 -5.27 4.63
N LEU A 201 -0.03 -4.63 5.80
CA LEU A 201 -0.88 -3.45 6.03
C LEU A 201 -0.45 -2.23 5.21
N VAL A 202 0.81 -2.18 4.76
CA VAL A 202 1.33 -1.16 3.85
C VAL A 202 1.19 -1.59 2.39
N PHE A 203 1.62 -2.81 2.05
CA PHE A 203 1.71 -3.29 0.67
C PHE A 203 0.33 -3.40 -0.01
N ILE A 204 -0.65 -4.03 0.68
CA ILE A 204 -1.95 -4.30 0.07
C ILE A 204 -2.67 -3.01 -0.36
N PRO A 205 -2.87 -2.00 0.52
CA PRO A 205 -3.51 -0.77 0.10
C PRO A 205 -2.65 0.06 -0.86
N ALA A 206 -1.31 -0.01 -0.77
CA ALA A 206 -0.42 0.70 -1.68
C ALA A 206 -0.52 0.23 -3.13
N VAL A 207 -0.80 -1.06 -3.40
CA VAL A 207 -1.02 -1.58 -4.77
C VAL A 207 -2.24 -0.92 -5.41
N GLY A 208 -3.33 -0.74 -4.67
CA GLY A 208 -4.58 -0.14 -5.15
C GLY A 208 -4.66 1.38 -5.00
N GLU A 209 -3.57 2.04 -4.59
CA GLU A 209 -3.57 3.48 -4.36
C GLU A 209 -3.79 4.26 -5.66
N PHE A 210 -4.70 5.25 -5.62
CA PHE A 210 -5.01 6.08 -6.78
C PHE A 210 -4.88 7.58 -6.51
N VAL A 211 -5.17 8.04 -5.29
CA VAL A 211 -5.20 9.48 -4.95
C VAL A 211 -3.78 10.06 -4.95
N ILE A 212 -2.83 9.35 -4.35
CA ILE A 212 -1.44 9.81 -4.28
C ILE A 212 -0.81 9.88 -5.68
N PRO A 213 -0.86 8.82 -6.53
CA PRO A 213 -0.31 8.91 -7.88
C PRO A 213 -1.07 9.90 -8.77
N GLU A 214 -2.37 10.12 -8.56
CA GLU A 214 -3.14 11.12 -9.32
C GLU A 214 -2.70 12.55 -8.97
N LEU A 215 -2.45 12.86 -7.70
CA LEU A 215 -2.16 14.22 -7.25
C LEU A 215 -0.65 14.54 -7.20
N LEU A 216 0.18 13.58 -6.83
CA LEU A 216 1.64 13.78 -6.67
C LEU A 216 2.45 13.20 -7.83
N GLY A 217 1.91 12.21 -8.54
CA GLY A 217 2.59 11.52 -9.63
C GLY A 217 2.59 12.32 -10.93
N GLY A 218 3.46 11.91 -11.84
CA GLY A 218 3.57 12.44 -13.20
C GLY A 218 2.90 11.53 -14.24
N PRO A 219 3.13 11.83 -15.53
CA PRO A 219 2.64 10.98 -16.62
C PRO A 219 3.14 9.54 -16.54
N ASP A 220 4.37 9.35 -16.06
CA ASP A 220 5.00 8.04 -15.92
C ASP A 220 4.58 7.28 -14.65
N SER A 221 3.72 7.88 -13.81
CA SER A 221 3.24 7.27 -12.57
C SER A 221 1.88 6.61 -12.77
N ILE A 222 1.81 5.66 -13.72
CA ILE A 222 0.56 4.97 -14.07
C ILE A 222 0.40 3.75 -13.17
N MET A 223 -0.34 3.92 -12.07
CA MET A 223 -0.69 2.81 -11.18
C MET A 223 -2.08 2.26 -11.52
N ILE A 224 -2.29 0.96 -11.25
CA ILE A 224 -3.54 0.27 -11.60
C ILE A 224 -4.77 0.85 -10.91
N GLY A 225 -4.63 1.36 -9.67
CA GLY A 225 -5.71 2.06 -8.97
C GLY A 225 -6.17 3.33 -9.71
N ARG A 226 -5.22 4.07 -10.31
CA ARG A 226 -5.52 5.25 -11.14
C ARG A 226 -6.22 4.84 -12.44
N VAL A 227 -5.76 3.79 -13.12
CA VAL A 227 -6.39 3.26 -14.33
C VAL A 227 -7.82 2.81 -14.03
N LEU A 228 -8.03 2.04 -12.95
CA LEU A 228 -9.36 1.61 -12.52
C LEU A 228 -10.30 2.80 -12.28
N TRP A 229 -9.82 3.85 -11.63
CA TRP A 229 -10.58 5.07 -11.40
C TRP A 229 -10.99 5.74 -12.72
N GLN A 230 -10.06 5.83 -13.69
CA GLN A 230 -10.32 6.41 -15.00
C GLN A 230 -11.38 5.61 -15.77
N GLU A 231 -11.25 4.27 -15.81
CA GLU A 231 -12.24 3.40 -16.46
C GLU A 231 -13.63 3.55 -15.83
N PHE A 232 -13.69 3.56 -14.51
CA PHE A 232 -14.97 3.59 -13.81
C PHE A 232 -15.70 4.95 -13.92
N PHE A 233 -14.99 6.06 -13.71
CA PHE A 233 -15.61 7.39 -13.62
C PHE A 233 -15.53 8.19 -14.93
N ASN A 234 -14.39 8.17 -15.64
CA ASN A 234 -14.19 8.99 -16.83
C ASN A 234 -14.73 8.28 -18.07
N ASN A 235 -14.32 7.04 -18.30
CA ASN A 235 -14.73 6.25 -19.45
C ASN A 235 -16.11 5.63 -19.25
N ARG A 236 -16.58 5.51 -18.00
CA ARG A 236 -17.82 4.84 -17.60
C ARG A 236 -17.89 3.39 -18.08
N ASP A 237 -16.73 2.77 -18.28
CA ASP A 237 -16.62 1.36 -18.61
C ASP A 237 -16.54 0.53 -17.32
N TRP A 238 -17.71 0.33 -16.72
CA TRP A 238 -17.81 -0.44 -15.48
C TRP A 238 -17.43 -1.91 -15.65
N PRO A 239 -17.74 -2.58 -16.78
CA PRO A 239 -17.26 -3.94 -17.05
C PRO A 239 -15.75 -4.08 -17.04
N VAL A 240 -15.03 -3.24 -17.76
CA VAL A 240 -13.55 -3.25 -17.79
C VAL A 240 -12.99 -2.86 -16.42
N ALA A 241 -13.50 -1.80 -15.77
CA ALA A 241 -13.08 -1.44 -14.41
C ALA A 241 -13.26 -2.60 -13.42
N SER A 242 -14.37 -3.34 -13.53
CA SER A 242 -14.64 -4.52 -12.71
C SER A 242 -13.70 -5.68 -13.02
N ALA A 243 -13.34 -5.91 -14.29
CA ALA A 243 -12.34 -6.91 -14.68
C ALA A 243 -10.95 -6.56 -14.10
N VAL A 244 -10.53 -5.30 -14.19
CA VAL A 244 -9.31 -4.79 -13.53
C VAL A 244 -9.34 -5.07 -12.02
N ALA A 245 -10.45 -4.75 -11.34
CA ALA A 245 -10.59 -4.98 -9.91
C ALA A 245 -10.49 -6.48 -9.54
N ILE A 246 -11.07 -7.38 -10.34
CA ILE A 246 -10.99 -8.83 -10.12
C ILE A 246 -9.55 -9.33 -10.30
N VAL A 247 -8.85 -8.92 -11.36
CA VAL A 247 -7.44 -9.30 -11.57
C VAL A 247 -6.57 -8.77 -10.43
N MET A 248 -6.77 -7.53 -9.99
CA MET A 248 -6.07 -6.96 -8.83
C MET A 248 -6.31 -7.79 -7.56
N LEU A 249 -7.56 -8.19 -7.30
CA LEU A 249 -7.91 -9.05 -6.17
C LEU A 249 -7.17 -10.39 -6.23
N LEU A 250 -7.15 -11.04 -7.41
CA LEU A 250 -6.45 -12.31 -7.60
C LEU A 250 -4.94 -12.19 -7.36
N LEU A 251 -4.32 -11.11 -7.83
CA LEU A 251 -2.91 -10.83 -7.57
C LEU A 251 -2.62 -10.62 -6.08
N LEU A 252 -3.54 -9.98 -5.34
CA LEU A 252 -3.39 -9.75 -3.90
C LEU A 252 -3.69 -10.99 -3.05
N ILE A 253 -4.48 -11.95 -3.55
CA ILE A 253 -4.75 -13.21 -2.84
C ILE A 253 -3.44 -13.97 -2.56
N VAL A 254 -2.48 -13.96 -3.49
CA VAL A 254 -1.20 -14.69 -3.34
C VAL A 254 -0.42 -14.25 -2.10
N PRO A 255 -0.09 -12.95 -1.91
CA PRO A 255 0.59 -12.49 -0.70
C PRO A 255 -0.25 -12.68 0.58
N ILE A 256 -1.58 -12.55 0.50
CA ILE A 256 -2.47 -12.75 1.63
C ILE A 256 -2.47 -14.22 2.09
N MET A 257 -2.58 -15.17 1.15
CA MET A 257 -2.52 -16.61 1.46
C MET A 257 -1.16 -17.03 2.03
N TRP A 258 -0.08 -16.48 1.46
CA TRP A 258 1.27 -16.71 1.97
C TRP A 258 1.43 -16.22 3.41
N PHE A 259 0.92 -15.03 3.71
CA PHE A 259 0.89 -14.46 5.06
C PHE A 259 0.10 -15.34 6.05
N HIS A 260 -1.11 -15.74 5.66
CA HIS A 260 -1.97 -16.57 6.51
C HIS A 260 -1.33 -17.92 6.85
N LYS A 261 -0.71 -18.56 5.86
CA LYS A 261 0.04 -19.82 6.04
C LYS A 261 1.24 -19.67 7.00
N HIS A 262 1.92 -18.52 6.97
CA HIS A 262 3.03 -18.24 7.89
C HIS A 262 2.56 -17.97 9.31
N GLN A 263 1.44 -17.28 9.49
CA GLN A 263 0.84 -17.05 10.82
C GLN A 263 0.40 -18.38 11.48
N GLN A 264 -0.24 -19.27 10.71
CA GLN A 264 -0.69 -20.57 11.23
C GLN A 264 0.49 -21.44 11.71
N LYS A 265 1.62 -21.45 10.98
CA LYS A 265 2.82 -22.17 11.41
C LYS A 265 3.38 -21.65 12.75
N GLN A 266 3.36 -20.34 12.98
CA GLN A 266 3.84 -19.77 14.24
C GLN A 266 2.93 -20.07 15.43
N MET A 267 1.62 -20.26 15.22
CA MET A 267 0.68 -20.65 16.28
C MET A 267 0.71 -22.15 16.57
N GLY A 268 1.07 -22.98 15.60
CA GLY A 268 1.16 -24.44 15.73
C GLY A 268 2.45 -24.93 16.39
N ASP A 269 3.54 -24.17 16.38
CA ASP A 269 4.82 -24.52 17.02
C ASP A 269 4.86 -24.18 18.54
N HIS A 270 3.80 -23.60 19.09
CA HIS A 270 3.66 -23.23 20.51
C HIS A 270 2.55 -23.99 21.25
N GLY A 271 2.02 -25.09 20.65
CA GLY A 271 1.02 -25.96 21.25
C GLY A 271 1.56 -27.30 21.71
#